data_e5f379805ca5f20cc284fd78b5da5447
#
_entry.id   e5f379805ca5f20cc284fd78b5da5447
#
_cell.length_a   1.000
_cell.length_b   1.000
_cell.length_c   1.000
_cell.angle_alpha   90.00
_cell.angle_beta   90.00
_cell.angle_gamma   90.00
#
_symmetry.space_group_name_H-M   'P 1'
#
loop_
_entity.id
_entity.type
_entity.pdbx_description
1 polymer ?
#
loop_
_entity_poly.entity_id
_entity_poly.type
_entity_poly.pdbx_seq_one_letter_code
_entity_poly.pdbx_strand_id
1 'polypeptide(L)'
;MLERQYQSELIKRLRQRFPSAVILKNDAEYLPGIPDLTLLMPYSFWAMLEVKSSALTLHRPNQDHYVSILDDMSFAAFIYPENEEEVLNALQSAYEYCREARVPQPQ
;
A
#
# COMPACT_ATOMS: atom_id res chain seq x y z
N MET A 1 -10.53 0.41 -17.66
CA MET A 1 -10.02 1.62 -16.99
C MET A 1 -8.51 1.67 -17.12
N LEU A 2 -7.95 2.84 -17.38
CA LEU A 2 -6.51 3.00 -17.42
C LEU A 2 -5.94 2.90 -16.00
N GLU A 3 -4.71 2.39 -15.89
CA GLU A 3 -4.06 2.21 -14.59
C GLU A 3 -3.93 3.52 -13.82
N ARG A 4 -3.57 4.63 -14.48
CA ARG A 4 -3.46 5.93 -13.80
C ARG A 4 -4.81 6.48 -13.34
N GLN A 5 -5.90 6.16 -14.05
CA GLN A 5 -7.24 6.54 -13.60
C GLN A 5 -7.62 5.77 -12.35
N TYR A 6 -7.35 4.46 -12.36
CA TYR A 6 -7.57 3.64 -11.18
C TYR A 6 -6.73 4.13 -10.00
N GLN A 7 -5.45 4.43 -10.23
CA GLN A 7 -4.58 4.96 -9.17
C GLN A 7 -5.13 6.26 -8.58
N SER A 8 -5.60 7.16 -9.42
CA SER A 8 -6.17 8.44 -8.97
C SER A 8 -7.41 8.23 -8.09
N GLU A 9 -8.30 7.33 -8.50
CA GLU A 9 -9.49 7.01 -7.72
C GLU A 9 -9.13 6.27 -6.42
N LEU A 10 -8.17 5.36 -6.49
CA LEU A 10 -7.68 4.64 -5.31
C LEU A 10 -7.13 5.61 -4.27
N ILE A 11 -6.35 6.61 -4.68
CA ILE A 11 -5.80 7.61 -3.75
C ILE A 11 -6.92 8.34 -3.01
N LYS A 12 -8.01 8.68 -3.69
CA LYS A 12 -9.17 9.31 -3.04
C LYS A 12 -9.78 8.39 -1.97
N ARG A 13 -9.94 7.10 -2.29
CA ARG A 13 -10.48 6.12 -1.34
C ARG A 13 -9.53 5.88 -0.17
N LEU A 14 -8.22 5.86 -0.42
CA LEU A 14 -7.23 5.74 0.64
C LEU A 14 -7.29 6.91 1.62
N ARG A 15 -7.45 8.14 1.11
CA ARG A 15 -7.57 9.32 1.96
C ARG A 15 -8.83 9.30 2.82
N GLN A 16 -9.90 8.74 2.30
CA GLN A 16 -11.15 8.60 3.06
C GLN A 16 -11.02 7.54 4.15
N ARG A 17 -10.40 6.42 3.83
CA ARG A 17 -10.28 5.30 4.76
C ARG A 17 -9.19 5.51 5.81
N PHE A 18 -8.09 6.17 5.43
CA PHE A 18 -6.94 6.42 6.31
C PHE A 18 -6.63 7.92 6.33
N PRO A 19 -7.48 8.72 7.01
CA PRO A 19 -7.32 10.18 6.97
C PRO A 19 -6.02 10.69 7.59
N SER A 20 -5.38 9.89 8.45
CA SER A 20 -4.09 10.27 9.06
C SER A 20 -2.89 9.92 8.18
N ALA A 21 -3.09 9.20 7.08
CA ALA A 21 -1.99 8.77 6.23
C ALA A 21 -1.46 9.92 5.38
N VAL A 22 -0.15 9.96 5.22
CA VAL A 22 0.50 10.78 4.19
C VAL A 22 0.77 9.86 3.02
N ILE A 23 0.20 10.18 1.85
CA ILE A 23 0.32 9.35 0.66
C ILE A 23 1.31 9.97 -0.30
N LEU A 24 2.34 9.20 -0.66
CA LEU A 24 3.39 9.62 -1.56
C LEU A 24 3.36 8.77 -2.82
N LYS A 25 3.63 9.42 -3.96
CA LYS A 25 3.88 8.71 -5.22
C LYS A 25 5.39 8.50 -5.33
N ASN A 26 5.81 7.26 -5.52
CA ASN A 26 7.22 6.92 -5.61
C ASN A 26 7.72 7.07 -7.06
N ASP A 27 9.00 7.39 -7.20
CA ASP A 27 9.64 7.60 -8.49
C ASP A 27 10.31 6.32 -8.97
N ALA A 28 9.67 5.64 -9.93
CA ALA A 28 10.19 4.43 -10.54
C ALA A 28 11.41 4.69 -11.44
N GLU A 29 11.67 5.93 -11.85
CA GLU A 29 12.89 6.26 -12.57
C GLU A 29 14.09 6.22 -11.64
N TYR A 30 13.92 6.66 -10.39
CA TYR A 30 14.97 6.59 -9.39
C TYR A 30 15.25 5.14 -8.97
N LEU A 31 14.22 4.37 -8.68
CA LEU A 31 14.35 2.98 -8.26
C LEU A 31 13.37 2.11 -9.04
N PRO A 32 13.82 1.50 -10.17
CA PRO A 32 12.92 0.67 -10.98
C PRO A 32 12.35 -0.50 -10.19
N GLY A 33 11.02 -0.65 -10.25
CA GLY A 33 10.31 -1.72 -9.54
C GLY A 33 9.78 -1.35 -8.18
N ILE A 34 10.14 -0.17 -7.65
CA ILE A 34 9.55 0.30 -6.39
C ILE A 34 8.02 0.44 -6.56
N PRO A 35 7.20 0.05 -5.56
CA PRO A 35 5.75 0.24 -5.65
C PRO A 35 5.35 1.69 -5.87
N ASP A 36 4.22 1.90 -6.53
CA ASP A 36 3.76 3.23 -6.94
C ASP A 36 3.48 4.18 -5.79
N LEU A 37 2.96 3.67 -4.68
CA LEU A 37 2.48 4.49 -3.57
C LEU A 37 3.12 4.08 -2.26
N THR A 38 3.42 5.08 -1.42
CA THR A 38 3.78 4.87 -0.01
C THR A 38 2.74 5.56 0.86
N LEU A 39 2.26 4.87 1.88
CA LEU A 39 1.42 5.42 2.93
C LEU A 39 2.23 5.48 4.21
N LEU A 40 2.46 6.68 4.71
CA LEU A 40 3.09 6.90 6.02
C LEU A 40 1.97 7.12 7.02
N MET A 41 1.93 6.32 8.07
CA MET A 41 0.84 6.31 9.02
C MET A 41 1.36 6.45 10.45
N PRO A 42 0.51 6.87 11.41
CA PRO A 42 0.92 6.96 12.80
C PRO A 42 1.47 5.65 13.36
N TYR A 43 2.12 5.71 14.52
CA TYR A 43 2.68 4.56 15.24
C TYR A 43 3.78 3.84 14.48
N SER A 44 4.55 4.61 13.67
CA SER A 44 5.67 4.10 12.87
C SER A 44 5.27 3.02 11.85
N PHE A 45 4.01 3.01 11.44
CA PHE A 45 3.54 2.08 10.42
C PHE A 45 3.64 2.71 9.04
N TRP A 46 4.05 1.91 8.05
CA TRP A 46 4.03 2.33 6.65
C TRP A 46 3.60 1.16 5.77
N ALA A 47 3.08 1.50 4.61
CA ALA A 47 2.68 0.51 3.61
C ALA A 47 3.07 1.00 2.22
N MET A 48 3.31 0.08 1.31
CA MET A 48 3.53 0.40 -0.11
C MET A 48 2.60 -0.43 -0.98
N LEU A 49 2.04 0.20 -2.00
CA LEU A 49 1.09 -0.44 -2.91
C LEU A 49 1.56 -0.30 -4.34
N GLU A 50 1.68 -1.43 -5.04
CA GLU A 50 1.93 -1.46 -6.48
C GLU A 50 0.59 -1.55 -7.19
N VAL A 51 0.24 -0.50 -7.94
CA VAL A 51 -1.06 -0.37 -8.58
C VAL A 51 -1.08 -1.03 -9.94
N LYS A 52 -2.06 -1.88 -10.18
CA LYS A 52 -2.30 -2.53 -11.46
C LYS A 52 -3.73 -2.27 -11.92
N SER A 53 -3.96 -2.26 -13.23
CA SER A 53 -5.30 -2.03 -13.78
C SER A 53 -6.23 -3.23 -13.63
N SER A 54 -5.67 -4.43 -13.50
CA SER A 54 -6.44 -5.65 -13.28
C SER A 54 -5.55 -6.79 -12.76
N ALA A 55 -6.20 -7.87 -12.31
CA ALA A 55 -5.53 -9.10 -11.88
C ALA A 55 -4.68 -9.73 -13.00
N LEU A 56 -5.01 -9.44 -14.24
CA LEU A 56 -4.32 -10.03 -15.40
C LEU A 56 -3.15 -9.21 -15.91
N THR A 57 -2.91 -8.02 -15.34
CA THR A 57 -1.78 -7.17 -15.74
C THR A 57 -0.47 -7.84 -15.37
N LEU A 58 0.47 -7.87 -16.34
CA LEU A 58 1.77 -8.48 -16.12
C LEU A 58 2.58 -7.74 -15.07
N HIS A 59 3.31 -8.51 -14.26
CA HIS A 59 4.26 -7.97 -13.30
C HIS A 59 5.66 -8.03 -13.89
N ARG A 60 6.45 -6.98 -13.63
CA ARG A 60 7.89 -7.03 -13.95
C ARG A 60 8.63 -7.69 -12.78
N PRO A 61 9.73 -8.43 -13.04
CA PRO A 61 10.46 -9.13 -11.97
C PRO A 61 10.85 -8.22 -10.79
N ASN A 62 11.27 -7.00 -11.07
CA ASN A 62 11.64 -6.05 -10.01
C ASN A 62 10.46 -5.69 -9.12
N GLN A 63 9.25 -5.62 -9.67
CA GLN A 63 8.05 -5.32 -8.89
C GLN A 63 7.75 -6.44 -7.89
N ASP A 64 7.81 -7.71 -8.34
CA ASP A 64 7.60 -8.84 -7.44
C ASP A 64 8.66 -8.86 -6.33
N HIS A 65 9.91 -8.58 -6.67
CA HIS A 65 11.01 -8.54 -5.70
C HIS A 65 10.75 -7.49 -4.62
N TYR A 66 10.45 -6.24 -5.02
CA TYR A 66 10.24 -5.17 -4.04
C TYR A 66 8.99 -5.35 -3.22
N VAL A 67 7.88 -5.78 -3.81
CA VAL A 67 6.67 -6.05 -3.04
C VAL A 67 6.96 -7.11 -1.97
N SER A 68 7.69 -8.17 -2.32
CA SER A 68 8.00 -9.24 -1.38
C SER A 68 8.85 -8.75 -0.20
N ILE A 69 9.98 -8.07 -0.47
CA ILE A 69 10.86 -7.63 0.61
C ILE A 69 10.24 -6.52 1.46
N LEU A 70 9.47 -5.63 0.85
CA LEU A 70 8.82 -4.53 1.59
C LEU A 70 7.66 -5.03 2.44
N ASP A 71 6.97 -6.07 1.99
CA ASP A 71 5.94 -6.71 2.81
C ASP A 71 6.53 -7.38 4.05
N ASP A 72 7.71 -7.97 3.92
CA ASP A 72 8.44 -8.51 5.07
C ASP A 72 8.85 -7.43 6.06
N MET A 73 9.15 -6.22 5.59
CA MET A 73 9.55 -5.11 6.47
C MET A 73 8.38 -4.45 7.18
N SER A 74 7.24 -4.30 6.51
CA SER A 74 6.03 -3.70 7.05
C SER A 74 4.81 -4.25 6.32
N PHE A 75 4.30 -3.54 5.31
CA PHE A 75 3.19 -4.02 4.50
C PHE A 75 3.41 -3.58 3.06
N ALA A 76 3.33 -4.51 2.12
CA ALA A 76 3.32 -4.18 0.70
C ALA A 76 2.47 -5.18 -0.07
N ALA A 77 1.81 -4.71 -1.12
CA ALA A 77 0.93 -5.56 -1.91
C ALA A 77 0.75 -4.98 -3.31
N PHE A 78 0.45 -5.86 -4.26
CA PHE A 78 -0.17 -5.46 -5.50
C PHE A 78 -1.63 -5.15 -5.24
N ILE A 79 -2.15 -4.08 -5.83
CA ILE A 79 -3.54 -3.69 -5.67
C ILE A 79 -4.16 -3.37 -7.02
N TYR A 80 -5.34 -3.91 -7.26
CA TYR A 80 -6.10 -3.74 -8.49
C TYR A 80 -7.59 -3.82 -8.13
N PRO A 81 -8.51 -3.45 -9.04
CA PRO A 81 -9.93 -3.41 -8.69
C PRO A 81 -10.47 -4.68 -8.06
N GLU A 82 -10.05 -5.85 -8.55
CA GLU A 82 -10.59 -7.12 -8.08
C GLU A 82 -10.15 -7.52 -6.67
N ASN A 83 -9.00 -6.99 -6.18
CA ASN A 83 -8.53 -7.31 -4.83
C ASN A 83 -8.50 -6.11 -3.88
N GLU A 84 -8.95 -4.94 -4.32
CA GLU A 84 -8.81 -3.71 -3.55
C GLU A 84 -9.35 -3.84 -2.12
N GLU A 85 -10.56 -4.35 -1.96
CA GLU A 85 -11.17 -4.45 -0.63
C GLU A 85 -10.39 -5.40 0.28
N GLU A 86 -9.97 -6.55 -0.24
CA GLU A 86 -9.17 -7.50 0.49
C GLU A 86 -7.85 -6.88 0.96
N VAL A 87 -7.16 -6.18 0.06
CA VAL A 87 -5.88 -5.54 0.37
C VAL A 87 -6.06 -4.45 1.42
N LEU A 88 -7.09 -3.60 1.27
CA LEU A 88 -7.32 -2.52 2.22
C LEU A 88 -7.73 -3.04 3.59
N ASN A 89 -8.48 -4.14 3.65
CA ASN A 89 -8.81 -4.79 4.92
C ASN A 89 -7.55 -5.35 5.59
N ALA A 90 -6.67 -5.99 4.83
CA ALA A 90 -5.41 -6.52 5.35
C ALA A 90 -4.49 -5.39 5.84
N LEU A 91 -4.41 -4.30 5.08
CA LEU A 91 -3.62 -3.13 5.46
C LEU A 91 -4.14 -2.53 6.77
N GLN A 92 -5.45 -2.38 6.88
CA GLN A 92 -6.07 -1.84 8.09
C GLN A 92 -5.79 -2.73 9.30
N SER A 93 -5.90 -4.04 9.14
CA SER A 93 -5.60 -4.98 10.22
C SER A 93 -4.15 -4.89 10.68
N ALA A 94 -3.22 -4.79 9.73
CA ALA A 94 -1.80 -4.64 10.04
C ALA A 94 -1.54 -3.33 10.79
N TYR A 95 -2.16 -2.25 10.35
CA TYR A 95 -2.05 -0.95 11.01
C TYR A 95 -2.60 -0.98 12.44
N GLU A 96 -3.77 -1.55 12.63
CA GLU A 96 -4.39 -1.65 13.95
C GLU A 96 -3.55 -2.51 14.91
N TYR A 97 -2.98 -3.60 14.42
CA TYR A 97 -2.06 -4.40 15.21
C TYR A 97 -0.84 -3.58 15.66
N CYS A 98 -0.26 -2.81 14.73
CA CYS A 98 0.87 -1.95 15.05
C CYS A 98 0.51 -0.87 16.07
N ARG A 99 -0.67 -0.26 15.91
CA ARG A 99 -1.17 0.76 16.84
C ARG A 99 -1.34 0.20 18.24
N GLU A 100 -1.96 -0.96 18.37
CA GLU A 100 -2.19 -1.61 19.67
C GLU A 100 -0.86 -1.96 20.37
N ALA A 101 0.12 -2.40 19.59
CA ALA A 101 1.44 -2.72 20.14
C ALA A 101 2.21 -1.49 20.63
N ARG A 102 1.88 -0.30 20.09
CA ARG A 102 2.59 0.95 20.43
C ARG A 102 1.87 1.79 21.48
N VAL A 103 0.58 1.57 21.70
CA VAL A 103 -0.17 2.29 22.72
C VAL A 103 0.07 1.63 24.08
N PRO A 104 0.45 2.40 25.13
CA PRO A 104 0.63 1.83 26.46
C PRO A 104 -0.66 1.18 26.96
N GLN A 105 -0.55 -0.04 27.48
CA GLN A 105 -1.69 -0.76 28.01
C GLN A 105 -2.02 -0.28 29.44
N PRO A 106 -3.29 -0.23 29.83
CA PRO A 106 -3.67 0.06 31.21
C PRO A 106 -3.09 -0.99 32.15
N GLN A 107 -2.59 -0.53 33.29
CA GLN A 107 -2.09 -1.42 34.34
C GLN A 107 -3.21 -1.86 35.27
#